data_c8e8f3615e891070dbeea53720f36604
#
_entry.id   c8e8f3615e891070dbeea53720f36604
#
_cell.length_a   1.000
_cell.length_b   1.000
_cell.length_c   1.000
_cell.angle_alpha   90.00
_cell.angle_beta   90.00
_cell.angle_gamma   90.00
#
_symmetry.space_group_name_H-M   'P 1'
#
loop_
_entity.id
_entity.type
_entity.pdbx_description
1 polymer ?
#
loop_
_entity_poly.entity_id
_entity_poly.type
_entity_poly.pdbx_seq_one_letter_code
_entity_poly.pdbx_strand_id
1 'polypeptide(L)'
;QPAIQWDKGQAMLWLMRQVEESGPSRFPIFIGDDLTDEYAFEKMPEPGLGILVGQVDRPTAAQYYLGDVAEVETFLKAVHAYYGP
;
A
#
# COMPACT_ATOMS: atom_id res chain seq x y z
N GLN A 1 1.02 -9.61 -12.96
CA GLN A 1 1.73 -10.26 -11.87
C GLN A 1 0.92 -10.22 -10.59
N PRO A 2 1.07 -11.24 -9.73
CA PRO A 2 0.41 -11.18 -8.43
C PRO A 2 1.09 -10.15 -7.53
N ALA A 3 0.31 -9.59 -6.62
CA ALA A 3 0.83 -8.67 -5.63
C ALA A 3 1.68 -9.42 -4.60
N ILE A 4 2.66 -8.74 -4.05
CA ILE A 4 3.53 -9.28 -3.00
C ILE A 4 2.83 -9.08 -1.65
N GLN A 5 2.81 -10.13 -0.84
CA GLN A 5 2.25 -10.01 0.50
C GLN A 5 3.14 -9.13 1.39
N TRP A 6 2.52 -8.21 2.08
CA TRP A 6 3.20 -7.31 3.00
C TRP A 6 2.77 -7.58 4.43
N ASP A 7 3.65 -7.25 5.34
CA ASP A 7 3.28 -7.08 6.74
C ASP A 7 3.60 -5.63 7.14
N LYS A 8 3.29 -5.29 8.37
CA LYS A 8 3.51 -3.95 8.88
C LYS A 8 4.97 -3.51 8.75
N GLY A 9 5.91 -4.42 9.05
CA GLY A 9 7.33 -4.10 9.01
C GLY A 9 7.80 -3.75 7.61
N GLN A 10 7.41 -4.55 6.63
CA GLN A 10 7.77 -4.31 5.23
C GLN A 10 7.15 -3.02 4.71
N ALA A 11 5.91 -2.76 5.09
CA ALA A 11 5.22 -1.55 4.69
C ALA A 11 5.92 -0.30 5.24
N MET A 12 6.36 -0.36 6.48
CA MET A 12 7.09 0.76 7.10
C MET A 12 8.45 0.97 6.45
N LEU A 13 9.16 -0.11 6.11
CA LEU A 13 10.44 0.02 5.43
C LEU A 13 10.28 0.69 4.06
N TRP A 14 9.24 0.32 3.33
CA TRP A 14 8.94 0.97 2.05
C TRP A 14 8.71 2.47 2.23
N LEU A 15 7.89 2.83 3.22
CA LEU A 15 7.57 4.23 3.49
C LEU A 15 8.81 5.02 3.84
N MET A 16 9.65 4.47 4.72
CA MET A 16 10.87 5.14 5.14
C MET A 16 11.82 5.37 3.98
N ARG A 17 11.95 4.40 3.07
CA ARG A 17 12.77 4.56 1.87
C ARG A 17 12.25 5.68 0.98
N GLN A 18 10.92 5.77 0.81
CA GLN A 18 10.35 6.84 0.00
C GLN A 18 10.68 8.21 0.59
N VAL A 19 10.56 8.35 1.90
CA VAL A 19 10.87 9.61 2.57
C VAL A 19 12.36 9.95 2.43
N GLU A 20 13.24 8.98 2.59
CA GLU A 20 14.69 9.20 2.47
C GLU A 20 15.09 9.60 1.07
N GLU A 21 14.51 8.97 0.05
CA GLU A 21 14.90 9.20 -1.34
C GLU A 21 14.26 10.44 -1.95
N SER A 22 13.04 10.75 -1.56
CA SER A 22 12.24 11.80 -2.19
C SER A 22 11.93 12.96 -1.23
N GLY A 23 12.41 12.89 0.01
CA GLY A 23 12.05 13.85 1.03
C GLY A 23 10.63 13.66 1.52
N PRO A 24 10.11 14.56 2.35
CA PRO A 24 8.78 14.44 2.93
C PRO A 24 7.68 14.89 1.96
N SER A 25 7.82 14.60 0.68
CA SER A 25 6.81 14.93 -0.31
C SER A 25 5.62 13.98 -0.20
N ARG A 26 4.48 14.43 -0.72
CA ARG A 26 3.26 13.63 -0.69
C ARG A 26 3.27 12.62 -1.83
N PHE A 27 2.79 11.42 -1.54
CA PHE A 27 2.54 10.43 -2.56
C PHE A 27 1.24 9.71 -2.22
N PRO A 28 0.47 9.31 -3.23
CA PRO A 28 -0.84 8.70 -2.97
C PRO A 28 -0.71 7.25 -2.52
N ILE A 29 -1.62 6.86 -1.63
CA ILE A 29 -1.80 5.48 -1.21
C ILE A 29 -3.26 5.13 -1.51
N PHE A 30 -3.48 4.11 -2.31
CA PHE A 30 -4.82 3.64 -2.61
C PHE A 30 -4.99 2.22 -2.10
N ILE A 31 -6.04 2.00 -1.32
CA ILE A 31 -6.33 0.70 -0.72
C ILE A 31 -7.69 0.25 -1.23
N GLY A 32 -7.75 -0.93 -1.81
CA GLY A 32 -8.98 -1.45 -2.36
C GLY A 32 -9.08 -2.96 -2.18
N ASP A 33 -10.28 -3.51 -2.33
CA ASP A 33 -10.52 -4.93 -2.10
C ASP A 33 -11.30 -5.61 -3.23
N ASP A 34 -11.68 -4.86 -4.27
CA ASP A 34 -12.59 -5.34 -5.29
C ASP A 34 -11.96 -5.25 -6.68
N LEU A 35 -12.55 -6.00 -7.59
CA LEU A 35 -12.14 -5.97 -8.99
C LEU A 35 -12.30 -4.57 -9.59
N THR A 36 -13.31 -3.83 -9.17
CA THR A 36 -13.53 -2.46 -9.63
C THR A 36 -12.41 -1.51 -9.23
N ASP A 37 -11.59 -1.88 -8.23
CA ASP A 37 -10.47 -1.05 -7.79
C ASP A 37 -9.24 -1.22 -8.68
N GLU A 38 -9.24 -2.21 -9.58
CA GLU A 38 -8.08 -2.45 -10.44
C GLU A 38 -7.75 -1.27 -11.35
N TYR A 39 -8.76 -0.56 -11.80
CA TYR A 39 -8.51 0.63 -12.62
C TYR A 39 -7.70 1.68 -11.85
N ALA A 40 -8.06 1.89 -10.59
CA ALA A 40 -7.34 2.85 -9.75
C ALA A 40 -5.90 2.37 -9.48
N PHE A 41 -5.72 1.07 -9.25
CA PHE A 41 -4.37 0.53 -9.08
C PHE A 41 -3.50 0.77 -10.33
N GLU A 42 -4.08 0.58 -11.52
CA GLU A 42 -3.34 0.80 -12.77
C GLU A 42 -2.92 2.24 -12.96
N LYS A 43 -3.72 3.16 -12.47
CA LYS A 43 -3.50 4.60 -12.67
C LYS A 43 -2.70 5.27 -11.56
N MET A 44 -2.18 4.48 -10.62
CA MET A 44 -1.37 5.05 -9.55
C MET A 44 -0.12 5.71 -10.10
N PRO A 45 0.13 6.98 -9.74
CA PRO A 45 1.37 7.64 -10.16
C PRO A 45 2.58 7.12 -9.39
N GLU A 46 3.77 7.36 -9.95
CA GLU A 46 5.04 7.02 -9.31
C GLU A 46 5.64 8.30 -8.68
N PRO A 47 6.07 8.29 -7.43
CA PRO A 47 5.85 7.23 -6.46
C PRO A 47 4.43 7.21 -5.93
N GLY A 48 3.94 6.02 -5.70
CA GLY A 48 2.61 5.80 -5.15
C GLY A 48 2.50 4.37 -4.69
N LEU A 49 1.43 4.05 -3.97
CA LEU A 49 1.29 2.75 -3.36
C LEU A 49 -0.13 2.22 -3.56
N GLY A 50 -0.25 1.09 -4.27
CA GLY A 50 -1.51 0.39 -4.40
C GLY A 50 -1.49 -0.86 -3.52
N ILE A 51 -2.45 -0.98 -2.62
CA ILE A 51 -2.56 -2.09 -1.69
C ILE A 51 -3.91 -2.78 -1.87
N LEU A 52 -3.87 -4.07 -2.16
CA LEU A 52 -5.07 -4.90 -2.22
C LEU A 52 -5.33 -5.49 -0.83
N VAL A 53 -6.58 -5.45 -0.39
CA VAL A 53 -6.96 -6.07 0.88
C VAL A 53 -7.50 -7.46 0.59
N GLY A 54 -6.91 -8.45 1.25
CA GLY A 54 -7.27 -9.85 1.05
C GLY A 54 -6.34 -10.54 0.08
N GLN A 55 -6.42 -11.86 0.05
CA GLN A 55 -5.64 -12.66 -0.88
C GLN A 55 -6.55 -13.09 -2.02
N VAL A 56 -6.21 -12.72 -3.24
CA VAL A 56 -7.00 -13.07 -4.40
C VAL A 56 -6.17 -13.89 -5.37
N ASP A 57 -6.83 -14.80 -6.04
CA ASP A 57 -6.21 -15.71 -7.01
C ASP A 57 -6.45 -15.21 -8.43
N ARG A 58 -6.02 -13.98 -8.66
CA ARG A 58 -6.14 -13.34 -9.97
C ARG A 58 -5.02 -12.31 -10.13
N PRO A 59 -4.65 -11.95 -11.35
CA PRO A 59 -3.70 -10.86 -11.58
C PRO A 59 -4.26 -9.54 -11.03
N THR A 60 -3.37 -8.70 -10.53
CA THR A 60 -3.76 -7.40 -10.02
C THR A 60 -2.68 -6.38 -10.35
N ALA A 61 -3.09 -5.14 -10.55
CA ALA A 61 -2.18 -4.01 -10.72
C ALA A 61 -1.69 -3.45 -9.37
N ALA A 62 -2.27 -3.90 -8.26
CA ALA A 62 -1.76 -3.54 -6.93
C ALA A 62 -0.36 -4.12 -6.74
N GLN A 63 0.52 -3.36 -6.11
CA GLN A 63 1.90 -3.79 -5.87
C GLN A 63 1.99 -4.78 -4.71
N TYR A 64 1.15 -4.58 -3.70
CA TYR A 64 1.21 -5.35 -2.45
C TYR A 64 -0.18 -5.70 -1.99
N TYR A 65 -0.29 -6.69 -1.11
CA TYR A 65 -1.56 -6.96 -0.45
C TYR A 65 -1.36 -7.16 1.04
N LEU A 66 -2.38 -6.79 1.79
CA LEU A 66 -2.49 -7.06 3.23
C LEU A 66 -3.63 -8.08 3.40
N GLY A 67 -3.43 -9.03 4.28
CA GLY A 67 -4.30 -10.20 4.33
C GLY A 67 -5.74 -9.92 4.76
N ASP A 68 -5.94 -8.91 5.57
CA ASP A 68 -7.27 -8.59 6.06
C ASP A 68 -7.35 -7.14 6.57
N VAL A 69 -8.55 -6.75 6.97
CA VAL A 69 -8.81 -5.39 7.45
C VAL A 69 -7.99 -5.05 8.70
N ALA A 70 -7.74 -6.03 9.56
CA ALA A 70 -6.94 -5.79 10.76
C ALA A 70 -5.52 -5.38 10.41
N GLU A 71 -4.93 -6.00 9.38
CA GLU A 71 -3.59 -5.62 8.91
C GLU A 71 -3.60 -4.23 8.29
N VAL A 72 -4.68 -3.85 7.59
CA VAL A 72 -4.83 -2.50 7.05
C VAL A 72 -4.86 -1.48 8.18
N GLU A 73 -5.63 -1.74 9.22
CA GLU A 73 -5.68 -0.85 10.37
C GLU A 73 -4.31 -0.69 11.03
N THR A 74 -3.58 -1.79 11.19
CA THR A 74 -2.24 -1.77 11.75
C THR A 74 -1.30 -0.94 10.89
N PHE A 75 -1.37 -1.09 9.57
CA PHE A 75 -0.57 -0.31 8.64
C PHE A 75 -0.89 1.19 8.76
N LEU A 76 -2.18 1.54 8.75
CA LEU A 76 -2.59 2.94 8.83
C LEU A 76 -2.18 3.60 10.14
N LYS A 77 -2.27 2.87 11.24
CA LYS A 77 -1.80 3.36 12.53
C LYS A 77 -0.30 3.61 12.52
N ALA A 78 0.46 2.73 11.87
CA ALA A 78 1.90 2.88 11.75
C ALA A 78 2.25 4.10 10.90
N VAL A 79 1.54 4.32 9.79
CA VAL A 79 1.74 5.49 8.94
C VAL A 79 1.46 6.76 9.73
N HIS A 80 0.36 6.79 10.47
CA HIS A 80 0.01 7.94 11.29
C HIS A 80 1.08 8.23 12.34
N ALA A 81 1.58 7.19 13.01
CA ALA A 81 2.62 7.35 14.02
C ALA A 81 3.92 7.89 13.42
N TYR A 82 4.26 7.44 12.20
CA TYR A 82 5.48 7.85 11.52
C TYR A 82 5.44 9.34 11.14
N TYR A 83 4.31 9.79 10.60
CA TYR A 83 4.17 11.19 10.18
C TYR A 83 3.77 12.12 11.32
N GLY A 84 3.28 11.56 12.43
CA GLY A 84 2.86 12.32 13.58
C GLY A 84 1.48 12.93 13.41
N PRO A 85 0.96 13.57 14.44
CA PRO A 85 -0.31 14.25 14.35
C PRO A 85 -0.21 15.53 13.52
#